data_0fe83228fb785bd9233720d45c900528
#
_entry.id   0fe83228fb785bd9233720d45c900528
#
_cell.length_a   1.000
_cell.length_b   1.000
_cell.length_c   1.000
_cell.angle_alpha   90.00
_cell.angle_beta   90.00
_cell.angle_gamma   90.00
#
_symmetry.space_group_name_H-M   'P 1'
#
loop_
_entity.id
_entity.type
_entity.pdbx_description
1 polymer ?
#
loop_
_entity_poly.entity_id
_entity_poly.type
_entity_poly.pdbx_seq_one_letter_code
_entity_poly.pdbx_strand_id
1 'polypeptide(L)'
;MSPTRRDMRESRPWSLGRCEVVKRLTIGGSEVTQIKSVYCEPDSVRTFALKLNNWSPGGGQFPGHFLFTPIPSAFYSDLVGSTAGQIVTPHREYRFSPFAAIRDQNNAFQESEVLPHSDCFCDYVGIISLSNDEDIPASVRSGTSFWRHIPTGLTSMTPEITVEEQSQMFSKSSIASWEQAGYVQHVYNHMIVFPAKIFHRIEFTDASPAMLRLTQNLYMVNA
;
A
#
# COMPACT_ATOMS: atom_id res chain seq x y z
N MET A 1 -10.92 26.74 21.43
CA MET A 1 -10.20 25.95 22.47
C MET A 1 -9.46 24.85 21.78
N SER A 2 -8.13 24.85 21.82
CA SER A 2 -7.32 23.75 21.26
C SER A 2 -7.44 22.55 22.19
N PRO A 3 -7.64 21.31 21.66
CA PRO A 3 -7.71 20.12 22.48
C PRO A 3 -6.40 19.94 23.24
N THR A 4 -6.51 19.59 24.51
CA THR A 4 -5.34 19.36 25.36
C THR A 4 -4.61 18.09 24.94
N ARG A 5 -3.30 17.99 25.15
CA ARG A 5 -2.48 16.78 24.89
C ARG A 5 -3.04 15.50 25.53
N ARG A 6 -3.92 15.63 26.51
CA ARG A 6 -4.57 14.51 27.20
C ARG A 6 -5.72 13.92 26.38
N ASP A 7 -6.48 14.80 25.65
CA ASP A 7 -7.61 14.36 24.80
C ASP A 7 -7.16 13.60 23.56
N MET A 8 -5.92 13.82 23.11
CA MET A 8 -5.34 13.10 21.97
C MET A 8 -4.85 11.66 22.32
N ARG A 9 -4.82 11.27 23.61
CA ARG A 9 -4.42 9.93 24.03
C ARG A 9 -5.58 8.93 24.13
N GLU A 10 -6.84 9.41 24.23
CA GLU A 10 -7.98 8.57 24.63
C GLU A 10 -8.80 8.00 23.47
N SER A 11 -8.49 8.30 22.22
CA SER A 11 -9.22 7.72 21.07
C SER A 11 -8.33 7.45 19.87
N ARG A 12 -7.32 6.60 20.03
CA ARG A 12 -6.62 6.08 18.86
C ARG A 12 -7.45 4.94 18.29
N PRO A 13 -7.88 5.01 17.02
CA PRO A 13 -8.82 4.06 16.44
C PRO A 13 -8.17 2.71 16.06
N TRP A 14 -7.05 2.38 16.70
CA TRP A 14 -6.24 1.21 16.40
C TRP A 14 -6.76 -0.03 17.14
N SER A 15 -7.91 -0.55 16.78
CA SER A 15 -8.32 -1.87 17.25
C SER A 15 -8.46 -2.82 16.08
N LEU A 16 -7.82 -3.99 16.19
CA LEU A 16 -7.85 -5.01 15.16
C LEU A 16 -9.20 -5.69 15.09
N GLY A 17 -9.64 -5.93 13.87
CA GLY A 17 -10.74 -6.81 13.54
C GLY A 17 -10.33 -8.28 13.59
N ARG A 18 -11.12 -9.14 12.92
CA ARG A 18 -10.86 -10.59 12.93
C ARG A 18 -9.71 -11.02 12.02
N CYS A 19 -9.30 -10.19 11.08
CA CYS A 19 -8.20 -10.45 10.15
C CYS A 19 -8.30 -11.84 9.47
N GLU A 20 -9.34 -12.06 8.69
CA GLU A 20 -9.56 -13.34 8.01
C GLU A 20 -8.94 -13.33 6.59
N VAL A 21 -8.15 -14.35 6.26
CA VAL A 21 -7.63 -14.55 4.89
C VAL A 21 -8.80 -14.92 3.98
N VAL A 22 -9.01 -14.14 2.93
CA VAL A 22 -10.08 -14.37 1.94
C VAL A 22 -9.56 -14.88 0.60
N LYS A 23 -8.29 -14.60 0.28
CA LYS A 23 -7.71 -15.02 -1.00
C LYS A 23 -6.20 -15.13 -0.90
N ARG A 24 -5.63 -16.12 -1.59
CA ARG A 24 -4.20 -16.26 -1.86
C ARG A 24 -4.01 -16.37 -3.37
N LEU A 25 -3.06 -15.65 -3.90
CA LEU A 25 -2.69 -15.63 -5.31
C LEU A 25 -1.21 -15.92 -5.42
N THR A 26 -0.82 -16.70 -6.42
CA THR A 26 0.59 -16.88 -6.77
C THR A 26 0.90 -16.03 -7.99
N ILE A 27 1.84 -15.11 -7.85
CA ILE A 27 2.28 -14.19 -8.92
C ILE A 27 3.80 -14.31 -9.03
N GLY A 28 4.29 -14.81 -10.16
CA GLY A 28 5.72 -15.00 -10.37
C GLY A 28 6.40 -15.91 -9.33
N GLY A 29 5.68 -16.92 -8.82
CA GLY A 29 6.18 -17.82 -7.77
C GLY A 29 6.06 -17.26 -6.35
N SER A 30 5.61 -16.02 -6.17
CA SER A 30 5.43 -15.38 -4.86
C SER A 30 3.96 -15.35 -4.45
N GLU A 31 3.69 -15.50 -3.16
CA GLU A 31 2.34 -15.44 -2.61
C GLU A 31 1.92 -13.98 -2.34
N VAL A 32 0.72 -13.63 -2.79
CA VAL A 32 -0.01 -12.40 -2.45
C VAL A 32 -1.26 -12.80 -1.68
N THR A 33 -1.38 -12.34 -0.44
CA THR A 33 -2.48 -12.69 0.45
C THR A 33 -3.41 -11.50 0.62
N GLN A 34 -4.72 -11.72 0.50
CA GLN A 34 -5.75 -10.73 0.81
C GLN A 34 -6.46 -11.11 2.11
N ILE A 35 -6.61 -10.14 3.01
CA ILE A 35 -7.14 -10.28 4.36
C ILE A 35 -8.26 -9.27 4.53
N LYS A 36 -9.43 -9.70 5.02
CA LYS A 36 -10.57 -8.82 5.33
C LYS A 36 -10.64 -8.48 6.81
N SER A 37 -11.45 -7.48 7.13
CA SER A 37 -11.79 -7.09 8.51
C SER A 37 -10.55 -6.75 9.35
N VAL A 38 -9.67 -5.92 8.79
CA VAL A 38 -8.42 -5.52 9.44
C VAL A 38 -8.66 -4.69 10.68
N TYR A 39 -9.56 -3.72 10.60
CA TYR A 39 -9.95 -2.87 11.72
C TYR A 39 -11.36 -3.22 12.22
N CYS A 40 -11.58 -3.13 13.55
CA CYS A 40 -12.93 -3.18 14.11
C CYS A 40 -13.76 -1.96 13.68
N GLU A 41 -13.12 -0.79 13.70
CA GLU A 41 -13.74 0.52 13.44
C GLU A 41 -13.02 1.24 12.30
N PRO A 42 -13.13 0.76 11.03
CA PRO A 42 -12.38 1.31 9.91
C PRO A 42 -12.75 2.77 9.61
N ASP A 43 -14.01 3.17 9.82
CA ASP A 43 -14.45 4.56 9.64
C ASP A 43 -13.78 5.52 10.61
N SER A 44 -13.50 5.06 11.84
CA SER A 44 -12.75 5.82 12.83
C SER A 44 -11.31 6.05 12.39
N VAL A 45 -10.66 5.03 11.82
CA VAL A 45 -9.30 5.14 11.25
C VAL A 45 -9.28 6.08 10.06
N ARG A 46 -10.22 5.93 9.12
CA ARG A 46 -10.39 6.81 7.97
C ARG A 46 -10.58 8.27 8.40
N THR A 47 -11.53 8.50 9.31
CA THR A 47 -11.83 9.84 9.83
C THR A 47 -10.62 10.46 10.52
N PHE A 48 -9.88 9.67 11.31
CA PHE A 48 -8.65 10.11 11.94
C PHE A 48 -7.63 10.59 10.91
N ALA A 49 -7.36 9.78 9.88
CA ALA A 49 -6.41 10.13 8.83
C ALA A 49 -6.81 11.43 8.11
N LEU A 50 -8.09 11.57 7.75
CA LEU A 50 -8.59 12.73 7.01
C LEU A 50 -8.65 14.03 7.82
N LYS A 51 -8.73 13.94 9.14
CA LYS A 51 -8.71 15.12 10.05
C LYS A 51 -7.32 15.70 10.28
N LEU A 52 -6.28 14.94 10.00
CA LEU A 52 -4.91 15.43 10.15
C LEU A 52 -4.52 16.35 9.00
N ASN A 53 -3.82 17.44 9.29
CA ASN A 53 -3.50 18.50 8.31
C ASN A 53 -2.04 18.46 7.84
N ASN A 54 -1.25 17.50 8.31
CA ASN A 54 0.18 17.43 8.03
C ASN A 54 0.52 16.45 6.90
N TRP A 55 -0.32 16.43 5.87
CA TRP A 55 -0.06 15.69 4.65
C TRP A 55 1.08 16.34 3.86
N SER A 56 2.04 15.54 3.45
CA SER A 56 3.17 15.96 2.62
C SER A 56 3.05 15.38 1.22
N PRO A 57 3.42 16.13 0.18
CA PRO A 57 3.48 15.58 -1.17
C PRO A 57 4.30 14.29 -1.21
N GLY A 58 3.86 13.33 -1.97
CA GLY A 58 4.61 12.11 -2.27
C GLY A 58 5.89 12.43 -3.03
N GLY A 59 6.90 11.59 -2.86
CA GLY A 59 8.15 11.67 -3.61
C GLY A 59 8.26 10.57 -4.65
N GLY A 60 9.17 10.75 -5.61
CA GLY A 60 9.45 9.75 -6.64
C GLY A 60 8.24 9.46 -7.54
N GLN A 61 7.86 8.20 -7.64
CA GLN A 61 6.76 7.74 -8.50
C GLN A 61 5.39 7.75 -7.82
N PHE A 62 5.28 8.21 -6.56
CA PHE A 62 4.00 8.26 -5.87
C PHE A 62 3.26 9.58 -6.17
N PRO A 63 2.12 9.56 -6.85
CA PRO A 63 1.42 10.75 -7.35
C PRO A 63 0.53 11.44 -6.31
N GLY A 64 0.57 11.01 -5.06
CA GLY A 64 -0.31 11.47 -4.00
C GLY A 64 0.40 12.17 -2.85
N HIS A 65 -0.23 12.11 -1.69
CA HIS A 65 0.29 12.67 -0.45
C HIS A 65 0.47 11.57 0.59
N PHE A 66 1.49 11.71 1.41
CA PHE A 66 1.73 10.86 2.58
C PHE A 66 1.45 11.60 3.87
N LEU A 67 0.89 10.87 4.82
CA LEU A 67 0.72 11.29 6.20
C LEU A 67 1.42 10.28 7.11
N PHE A 68 2.53 10.68 7.70
CA PHE A 68 3.28 9.84 8.63
C PHE A 68 2.73 9.99 10.03
N THR A 69 2.21 8.90 10.60
CA THR A 69 1.69 8.88 11.97
C THR A 69 2.23 7.67 12.71
N PRO A 70 2.60 7.84 14.00
CA PRO A 70 3.03 6.71 14.82
C PRO A 70 1.88 5.74 15.02
N ILE A 71 2.14 4.46 14.74
CA ILE A 71 1.24 3.37 15.11
C ILE A 71 1.81 2.70 16.37
N PRO A 72 0.98 2.32 17.34
CA PRO A 72 1.45 1.56 18.49
C PRO A 72 2.14 0.27 18.06
N SER A 73 3.30 -0.02 18.64
CA SER A 73 4.06 -1.26 18.32
C SER A 73 3.24 -2.53 18.58
N ALA A 74 2.38 -2.51 19.60
CA ALA A 74 1.45 -3.61 19.88
C ALA A 74 0.52 -3.88 18.71
N PHE A 75 -0.03 -2.84 18.07
CA PHE A 75 -0.89 -3.00 16.89
C PHE A 75 -0.14 -3.72 15.76
N TYR A 76 1.11 -3.33 15.50
CA TYR A 76 1.92 -4.01 14.49
C TYR A 76 2.14 -5.48 14.83
N SER A 77 2.51 -5.79 16.08
CA SER A 77 2.75 -7.17 16.51
C SER A 77 1.49 -8.03 16.40
N ASP A 78 0.35 -7.47 16.80
CA ASP A 78 -0.94 -8.16 16.75
C ASP A 78 -1.41 -8.37 15.31
N LEU A 79 -1.29 -7.34 14.45
CA LEU A 79 -1.68 -7.42 13.04
C LEU A 79 -0.82 -8.46 12.31
N VAL A 80 0.46 -8.44 12.52
CA VAL A 80 1.41 -9.35 11.88
C VAL A 80 1.25 -10.76 12.40
N GLY A 81 1.10 -10.94 13.71
CA GLY A 81 0.84 -12.25 14.32
C GLY A 81 -0.47 -12.89 13.81
N SER A 82 -1.47 -12.05 13.49
CA SER A 82 -2.77 -12.52 13.00
C SER A 82 -2.80 -12.83 11.49
N THR A 83 -1.88 -12.28 10.68
CA THR A 83 -2.05 -12.27 9.23
C THR A 83 -1.20 -13.25 8.46
N ALA A 84 -0.03 -13.64 8.92
CA ALA A 84 0.89 -14.35 8.04
C ALA A 84 1.36 -15.72 8.55
N GLY A 85 1.13 -16.07 9.81
CA GLY A 85 1.83 -17.22 10.41
C GLY A 85 3.37 -17.07 10.37
N GLN A 86 3.85 -15.93 9.89
CA GLN A 86 5.26 -15.55 9.83
C GLN A 86 5.53 -14.46 10.86
N ILE A 87 6.65 -14.57 11.53
CA ILE A 87 7.08 -13.56 12.49
C ILE A 87 7.77 -12.44 11.69
N VAL A 88 7.03 -11.40 11.39
CA VAL A 88 7.58 -10.18 10.80
C VAL A 88 7.49 -9.04 11.81
N THR A 89 8.39 -8.11 11.72
CA THR A 89 8.43 -6.92 12.57
C THR A 89 8.36 -5.65 11.72
N PRO A 90 7.92 -4.52 12.28
CA PRO A 90 7.98 -3.25 11.56
C PRO A 90 9.43 -2.93 11.19
N HIS A 91 9.65 -2.43 9.97
CA HIS A 91 10.95 -1.91 9.58
C HIS A 91 11.36 -0.76 10.51
N ARG A 92 12.60 -0.77 11.01
CA ARG A 92 13.06 0.14 12.07
C ARG A 92 12.90 1.63 11.71
N GLU A 93 13.13 1.98 10.45
CA GLU A 93 13.02 3.36 9.96
C GLU A 93 11.58 3.76 9.63
N TYR A 94 10.70 2.77 9.34
CA TYR A 94 9.29 2.96 9.01
C TYR A 94 8.37 2.53 10.15
N ARG A 95 8.75 2.84 11.40
CA ARG A 95 7.85 2.71 12.56
C ARG A 95 6.57 3.54 12.44
N PHE A 96 6.54 4.39 11.42
CA PHE A 96 5.39 5.16 11.03
C PHE A 96 4.78 4.48 9.82
N SER A 97 3.57 3.96 9.97
CA SER A 97 2.80 3.50 8.83
C SER A 97 2.23 4.74 8.14
N PRO A 98 2.68 5.06 6.92
CA PRO A 98 2.13 6.20 6.22
C PRO A 98 0.72 5.89 5.76
N PHE A 99 -0.20 6.82 5.99
CA PHE A 99 -1.37 6.91 5.15
C PHE A 99 -0.95 7.49 3.81
N ALA A 100 -1.51 6.97 2.75
CA ALA A 100 -1.28 7.44 1.39
C ALA A 100 -2.62 7.84 0.77
N ALA A 101 -2.73 9.08 0.32
CA ALA A 101 -3.95 9.60 -0.30
C ALA A 101 -3.67 10.08 -1.71
N ILE A 102 -4.52 9.69 -2.65
CA ILE A 102 -4.54 10.18 -4.02
C ILE A 102 -5.90 10.81 -4.25
N ARG A 103 -5.91 12.08 -4.66
CA ARG A 103 -7.08 12.78 -5.16
C ARG A 103 -6.73 13.33 -6.53
N ASP A 104 -7.51 12.98 -7.52
CA ASP A 104 -7.35 13.56 -8.84
C ASP A 104 -7.97 14.95 -8.89
N GLN A 105 -7.34 15.91 -8.20
CA GLN A 105 -7.78 17.30 -8.20
C GLN A 105 -7.30 18.09 -9.43
N ASN A 106 -6.29 17.58 -10.17
CA ASN A 106 -5.62 18.35 -11.22
C ASN A 106 -5.22 17.53 -12.45
N ASN A 107 -5.83 16.36 -12.72
CA ASN A 107 -5.33 15.40 -13.73
C ASN A 107 -3.86 14.99 -13.47
N ALA A 108 -3.41 15.06 -12.22
CA ALA A 108 -2.02 14.82 -11.86
C ALA A 108 -1.66 13.33 -11.85
N PHE A 109 -2.65 12.45 -11.86
CA PHE A 109 -2.41 11.02 -11.96
C PHE A 109 -2.43 10.60 -13.42
N GLN A 110 -1.27 10.67 -14.06
CA GLN A 110 -1.09 9.98 -15.33
C GLN A 110 -0.59 8.57 -15.04
N GLU A 111 -1.44 7.59 -15.18
CA GLU A 111 -1.12 6.19 -14.95
C GLU A 111 0.13 5.73 -15.73
N SER A 112 0.35 6.31 -16.92
CA SER A 112 1.51 6.05 -17.76
C SER A 112 2.85 6.48 -17.14
N GLU A 113 2.83 7.37 -16.15
CA GLU A 113 4.04 7.87 -15.48
C GLU A 113 4.46 7.02 -14.28
N VAL A 114 3.55 6.20 -13.75
CA VAL A 114 3.84 5.29 -12.63
C VAL A 114 4.32 3.95 -13.18
N LEU A 115 5.60 3.74 -13.20
CA LEU A 115 6.18 2.45 -13.61
C LEU A 115 6.04 1.40 -12.49
N PRO A 116 5.98 0.10 -12.85
CA PRO A 116 6.15 -0.97 -11.89
C PRO A 116 7.48 -0.82 -11.13
N HIS A 117 7.46 -0.99 -9.82
CA HIS A 117 8.63 -0.88 -8.94
C HIS A 117 8.62 -1.96 -7.87
N SER A 118 9.68 -2.03 -7.08
CA SER A 118 9.79 -2.89 -5.91
C SER A 118 10.24 -2.06 -4.70
N ASP A 119 9.81 -2.46 -3.51
CA ASP A 119 10.15 -1.82 -2.23
C ASP A 119 11.30 -2.58 -1.55
N CYS A 120 12.51 -2.54 -2.16
CA CYS A 120 13.65 -3.36 -1.73
C CYS A 120 14.21 -3.01 -0.33
N PHE A 121 13.67 -2.01 0.35
CA PHE A 121 14.07 -1.63 1.71
C PHE A 121 13.37 -2.44 2.82
N CYS A 122 12.40 -3.29 2.48
CA CYS A 122 11.70 -4.17 3.41
C CYS A 122 11.50 -5.56 2.79
N ASP A 123 11.00 -6.52 3.56
CA ASP A 123 10.76 -7.88 3.08
C ASP A 123 9.31 -8.07 2.60
N TYR A 124 8.36 -7.40 3.27
CA TYR A 124 6.94 -7.44 2.90
C TYR A 124 6.31 -6.06 2.94
N VAL A 125 5.33 -5.87 2.08
CA VAL A 125 4.44 -4.70 2.06
C VAL A 125 3.03 -5.15 2.38
N GLY A 126 2.39 -4.43 3.28
CA GLY A 126 0.96 -4.51 3.54
C GLY A 126 0.28 -3.23 3.09
N ILE A 127 -0.83 -3.32 2.36
CA ILE A 127 -1.62 -2.15 1.95
C ILE A 127 -3.05 -2.35 2.42
N ILE A 128 -3.50 -1.53 3.37
CA ILE A 128 -4.87 -1.54 3.89
C ILE A 128 -5.68 -0.48 3.14
N SER A 129 -6.78 -0.87 2.50
CA SER A 129 -7.69 0.06 1.84
C SER A 129 -8.64 0.70 2.86
N LEU A 130 -8.69 2.02 2.84
CA LEU A 130 -9.55 2.85 3.67
C LEU A 130 -10.48 3.76 2.84
N SER A 131 -10.55 3.55 1.53
CA SER A 131 -11.58 4.14 0.67
C SER A 131 -12.82 3.29 0.69
N ASN A 132 -13.96 3.89 0.98
CA ASN A 132 -15.27 3.24 0.93
C ASN A 132 -15.96 3.49 -0.43
N ASP A 133 -17.18 2.98 -0.60
CA ASP A 133 -17.94 3.09 -1.86
C ASP A 133 -18.35 4.54 -2.18
N GLU A 134 -18.37 5.44 -1.20
CA GLU A 134 -18.60 6.88 -1.40
C GLU A 134 -17.35 7.56 -1.96
N ASP A 135 -16.16 7.08 -1.58
CA ASP A 135 -14.89 7.59 -2.07
C ASP A 135 -14.58 7.08 -3.48
N ILE A 136 -14.84 5.80 -3.74
CA ILE A 136 -14.51 5.12 -5.00
C ILE A 136 -15.63 4.12 -5.33
N PRO A 137 -16.46 4.41 -6.33
CA PRO A 137 -17.45 3.45 -6.81
C PRO A 137 -16.81 2.11 -7.24
N ALA A 138 -17.51 1.02 -7.01
CA ALA A 138 -17.05 -0.33 -7.35
C ALA A 138 -16.72 -0.52 -8.85
N SER A 139 -17.25 0.34 -9.73
CA SER A 139 -16.93 0.36 -11.16
C SER A 139 -15.55 0.92 -11.48
N VAL A 140 -14.92 1.65 -10.56
CA VAL A 140 -13.60 2.23 -10.75
C VAL A 140 -12.53 1.21 -10.40
N ARG A 141 -11.54 1.09 -11.29
CA ARG A 141 -10.39 0.21 -11.04
C ARG A 141 -9.45 0.87 -10.04
N SER A 142 -9.49 0.42 -8.79
CA SER A 142 -8.61 0.87 -7.71
C SER A 142 -7.97 -0.33 -7.02
N GLY A 143 -6.64 -0.42 -7.06
CA GLY A 143 -5.98 -1.60 -6.53
C GLY A 143 -4.47 -1.56 -6.58
N THR A 144 -3.90 -2.75 -6.59
CA THR A 144 -2.48 -2.98 -6.84
C THR A 144 -2.33 -4.01 -7.96
N SER A 145 -1.61 -3.64 -9.00
CA SER A 145 -1.22 -4.56 -10.08
C SER A 145 0.20 -5.06 -9.87
N PHE A 146 0.45 -6.27 -10.34
CA PHE A 146 1.72 -6.96 -10.30
C PHE A 146 2.20 -7.20 -11.73
N TRP A 147 3.51 -7.07 -11.96
CA TRP A 147 4.05 -6.95 -13.30
C TRP A 147 5.23 -7.87 -13.56
N ARG A 148 5.40 -8.23 -14.81
CA ARG A 148 6.57 -8.91 -15.34
C ARG A 148 7.30 -7.98 -16.32
N HIS A 149 8.60 -7.82 -16.14
CA HIS A 149 9.44 -7.10 -17.10
C HIS A 149 9.69 -7.99 -18.30
N ILE A 150 9.18 -7.62 -19.48
CA ILE A 150 9.20 -8.44 -20.69
C ILE A 150 10.63 -8.81 -21.11
N PRO A 151 11.60 -7.85 -21.20
CA PRO A 151 12.94 -8.16 -21.68
C PRO A 151 13.70 -9.15 -20.81
N THR A 152 13.50 -9.14 -19.48
CA THR A 152 14.19 -10.03 -18.54
C THR A 152 13.37 -11.25 -18.12
N GLY A 153 12.06 -11.21 -18.34
CA GLY A 153 11.13 -12.22 -17.85
C GLY A 153 10.90 -12.20 -16.34
N LEU A 154 11.49 -11.27 -15.60
CA LEU A 154 11.43 -11.21 -14.14
C LEU A 154 10.12 -10.60 -13.64
N THR A 155 9.62 -11.13 -12.53
CA THR A 155 8.44 -10.61 -11.78
C THR A 155 8.82 -9.96 -10.46
N SER A 156 10.09 -10.06 -10.06
CA SER A 156 10.60 -9.50 -8.83
C SER A 156 12.08 -9.17 -8.95
N MET A 157 12.55 -8.28 -8.07
CA MET A 157 13.98 -8.05 -7.89
C MET A 157 14.63 -9.29 -7.29
N THR A 158 15.76 -9.70 -7.85
CA THR A 158 16.60 -10.79 -7.33
C THR A 158 17.99 -10.26 -7.01
N PRO A 159 18.74 -10.90 -6.09
CA PRO A 159 20.10 -10.47 -5.75
C PRO A 159 21.08 -10.49 -6.92
N GLU A 160 20.78 -11.27 -7.95
CA GLU A 160 21.63 -11.44 -9.13
C GLU A 160 21.48 -10.27 -10.12
N ILE A 161 20.43 -9.44 -9.99
CA ILE A 161 20.27 -8.27 -10.86
C ILE A 161 21.33 -7.23 -10.55
N THR A 162 22.16 -6.94 -11.51
CA THR A 162 23.19 -5.91 -11.40
C THR A 162 22.59 -4.49 -11.34
N VAL A 163 23.34 -3.54 -10.82
CA VAL A 163 22.94 -2.13 -10.77
C VAL A 163 22.68 -1.59 -12.19
N GLU A 164 23.47 -2.05 -13.17
CA GLU A 164 23.29 -1.68 -14.58
C GLU A 164 21.96 -2.19 -15.14
N GLU A 165 21.63 -3.45 -14.90
CA GLU A 165 20.36 -4.05 -15.34
C GLU A 165 19.17 -3.34 -14.66
N GLN A 166 19.27 -3.10 -13.36
CA GLN A 166 18.28 -2.32 -12.63
C GLN A 166 18.08 -0.93 -13.22
N SER A 167 19.17 -0.22 -13.49
CA SER A 167 19.14 1.09 -14.12
C SER A 167 18.48 1.05 -15.48
N GLN A 168 18.76 0.03 -16.30
CA GLN A 168 18.12 -0.15 -17.60
C GLN A 168 16.61 -0.44 -17.48
N MET A 169 16.20 -1.26 -16.52
CA MET A 169 14.79 -1.57 -16.29
C MET A 169 13.97 -0.32 -15.95
N PHE A 170 14.51 0.58 -15.12
CA PHE A 170 13.78 1.73 -14.60
C PHE A 170 14.07 3.07 -15.29
N SER A 171 15.19 3.22 -15.99
CA SER A 171 15.55 4.49 -16.64
C SER A 171 15.05 4.62 -18.07
N LYS A 172 14.81 3.52 -18.79
CA LYS A 172 14.44 3.50 -20.20
C LYS A 172 13.13 2.77 -20.49
N SER A 173 12.54 2.16 -19.50
CA SER A 173 11.34 1.34 -19.68
C SER A 173 10.11 2.22 -19.75
N SER A 174 9.45 2.23 -20.91
CA SER A 174 8.06 2.62 -20.96
C SER A 174 7.21 1.50 -20.35
N ILE A 175 5.97 1.78 -20.01
CA ILE A 175 5.01 0.73 -19.56
C ILE A 175 4.88 -0.39 -20.59
N ALA A 176 5.16 -0.15 -21.87
CA ALA A 176 5.18 -1.15 -22.93
C ALA A 176 6.25 -2.26 -22.73
N SER A 177 7.25 -2.03 -21.89
CA SER A 177 8.24 -3.06 -21.50
C SER A 177 7.75 -3.96 -20.37
N TRP A 178 6.54 -3.78 -19.93
CA TRP A 178 5.96 -4.49 -18.82
C TRP A 178 4.65 -5.17 -19.21
N GLU A 179 4.43 -6.37 -18.68
CA GLU A 179 3.21 -7.14 -18.83
C GLU A 179 2.57 -7.34 -17.46
N GLN A 180 1.27 -7.09 -17.35
CA GLN A 180 0.56 -7.32 -16.10
C GLN A 180 0.46 -8.81 -15.81
N ALA A 181 1.06 -9.24 -14.71
CA ALA A 181 1.06 -10.62 -14.24
C ALA A 181 -0.08 -10.91 -13.25
N GLY A 182 -0.66 -9.88 -12.63
CA GLY A 182 -1.76 -10.04 -11.70
C GLY A 182 -2.35 -8.70 -11.24
N TYR A 183 -3.50 -8.78 -10.59
CA TYR A 183 -4.20 -7.63 -10.03
C TYR A 183 -5.02 -8.02 -8.80
N VAL A 184 -5.00 -7.15 -7.79
CA VAL A 184 -5.88 -7.24 -6.62
C VAL A 184 -6.62 -5.93 -6.46
N GLN A 185 -7.96 -6.01 -6.58
CA GLN A 185 -8.85 -4.89 -6.29
C GLN A 185 -8.77 -4.54 -4.81
N HIS A 186 -8.66 -3.26 -4.49
CA HIS A 186 -8.80 -2.77 -3.13
C HIS A 186 -10.27 -2.83 -2.71
N VAL A 187 -10.52 -3.39 -1.55
CA VAL A 187 -11.83 -3.46 -0.92
C VAL A 187 -11.72 -2.78 0.44
N TYR A 188 -12.70 -2.00 0.82
CA TYR A 188 -12.70 -1.28 2.10
C TYR A 188 -12.43 -2.21 3.28
N ASN A 189 -11.54 -1.80 4.18
CA ASN A 189 -11.09 -2.56 5.34
C ASN A 189 -10.46 -3.92 5.01
N HIS A 190 -9.92 -4.07 3.80
CA HIS A 190 -9.11 -5.21 3.42
C HIS A 190 -7.63 -4.78 3.33
N MET A 191 -6.76 -5.73 3.61
CA MET A 191 -5.31 -5.61 3.42
C MET A 191 -4.85 -6.61 2.36
N ILE A 192 -3.93 -6.19 1.53
CA ILE A 192 -3.11 -7.11 0.74
C ILE A 192 -1.71 -7.15 1.35
N VAL A 193 -1.12 -8.35 1.43
CA VAL A 193 0.27 -8.56 1.88
C VAL A 193 1.02 -9.31 0.80
N PHE A 194 2.22 -8.84 0.47
CA PHE A 194 3.05 -9.44 -0.56
C PHE A 194 4.54 -9.18 -0.30
N PRO A 195 5.45 -10.03 -0.83
CA PRO A 195 6.89 -9.78 -0.77
C PRO A 195 7.24 -8.46 -1.44
N ALA A 196 7.99 -7.61 -0.78
CA ALA A 196 8.30 -6.26 -1.23
C ALA A 196 9.11 -6.22 -2.54
N LYS A 197 9.81 -7.30 -2.86
CA LYS A 197 10.60 -7.45 -4.09
C LYS A 197 9.78 -7.66 -5.35
N ILE A 198 8.48 -8.04 -5.26
CA ILE A 198 7.62 -8.21 -6.43
C ILE A 198 7.44 -6.85 -7.11
N PHE A 199 7.53 -6.84 -8.44
CA PHE A 199 7.21 -5.63 -9.21
C PHE A 199 5.72 -5.35 -9.13
N HIS A 200 5.38 -4.19 -8.60
CA HIS A 200 4.02 -3.77 -8.40
C HIS A 200 3.84 -2.28 -8.69
N ARG A 201 2.61 -1.88 -8.93
CA ARG A 201 2.25 -0.47 -9.02
C ARG A 201 0.82 -0.23 -8.55
N ILE A 202 0.52 1.03 -8.30
CA ILE A 202 -0.81 1.52 -7.99
C ILE A 202 -1.66 1.50 -9.26
N GLU A 203 -2.91 1.03 -9.12
CA GLU A 203 -3.96 1.21 -10.12
C GLU A 203 -5.03 2.13 -9.53
N PHE A 204 -5.35 3.19 -10.26
CA PHE A 204 -6.43 4.11 -9.93
C PHE A 204 -6.87 4.80 -11.22
N THR A 205 -7.58 4.06 -12.06
CA THR A 205 -8.00 4.50 -13.41
C THR A 205 -9.45 4.93 -13.43
N ASP A 206 -9.78 5.81 -14.36
CA ASP A 206 -11.11 6.37 -14.54
C ASP A 206 -11.63 7.14 -13.31
N ALA A 207 -10.68 7.63 -12.49
CA ALA A 207 -11.03 8.43 -11.33
C ALA A 207 -11.51 9.83 -11.72
N SER A 208 -12.59 10.27 -11.09
CA SER A 208 -13.02 11.66 -11.15
C SER A 208 -12.33 12.50 -10.08
N PRO A 209 -12.24 13.84 -10.23
CA PRO A 209 -11.62 14.72 -9.23
C PRO A 209 -12.23 14.65 -7.82
N ALA A 210 -13.46 14.14 -7.70
CA ALA A 210 -14.13 13.95 -6.41
C ALA A 210 -13.70 12.70 -5.67
N MET A 211 -13.06 11.75 -6.35
CA MET A 211 -12.70 10.45 -5.77
C MET A 211 -11.46 10.55 -4.87
N LEU A 212 -11.43 9.73 -3.84
CA LEU A 212 -10.33 9.65 -2.89
C LEU A 212 -9.84 8.20 -2.76
N ARG A 213 -8.64 7.91 -3.22
CA ARG A 213 -7.95 6.67 -2.86
C ARG A 213 -7.14 6.89 -1.59
N LEU A 214 -7.61 6.33 -0.48
CA LEU A 214 -6.94 6.35 0.82
C LEU A 214 -6.48 4.96 1.19
N THR A 215 -5.20 4.81 1.48
CA THR A 215 -4.61 3.57 1.98
C THR A 215 -3.73 3.82 3.18
N GLN A 216 -3.44 2.77 3.92
CA GLN A 216 -2.39 2.75 4.91
C GLN A 216 -1.39 1.69 4.53
N ASN A 217 -0.11 2.06 4.43
CA ASN A 217 0.96 1.18 4.01
C ASN A 217 1.74 0.68 5.23
N LEU A 218 2.08 -0.59 5.22
CA LEU A 218 2.86 -1.26 6.26
C LEU A 218 4.13 -1.81 5.62
N TYR A 219 5.28 -1.45 6.14
CA TYR A 219 6.57 -1.96 5.70
C TYR A 219 7.14 -2.88 6.78
N MET A 220 7.38 -4.14 6.43
CA MET A 220 7.68 -5.22 7.36
C MET A 220 8.99 -5.91 6.98
N VAL A 221 9.75 -6.34 7.99
CA VAL A 221 10.96 -7.15 7.82
C VAL A 221 10.81 -8.47 8.56
N ASN A 222 11.51 -9.49 8.11
CA ASN A 222 11.64 -10.75 8.85
C ASN A 222 12.27 -10.48 10.21
N ALA A 223 11.77 -11.18 11.24
CA ALA A 223 12.25 -11.07 12.61
C ALA A 223 13.60 -11.77 12.81
#